data_16198697b985c7f7182f41767d88fc13
#
_entry.id   16198697b985c7f7182f41767d88fc13
#
_cell.length_a   1.000
_cell.length_b   1.000
_cell.length_c   1.000
_cell.angle_alpha   90.00
_cell.angle_beta   90.00
_cell.angle_gamma   90.00
#
_symmetry.space_group_name_H-M   'P 1'
#
loop_
_entity.id
_entity.type
_entity.pdbx_description
1 polymer ?
#
loop_
_entity_poly.entity_id
_entity_poly.type
_entity_poly.pdbx_seq_one_letter_code
_entity_poly.pdbx_strand_id
1 'polypeptide(L)'
;MSEAIYLPDPDGNGIELYADRPREQWPPVQGGERVAMFTRALDLQGLLAAAPGDEPSRHADPGLRMGHVHLHVGHLDAARRFYADVVGFEVMTSMPSALFLAAGGYHHHLGANTWCGEGVGPAPAGTVGLREWTMVLDPEPLAALRARLTAARLGDDDVVADPSGIRVRLVAAG
;
A
#
# COMPACT_ATOMS: atom_id res chain seq x y z
N MET A 1 12.42 4.80 -7.40
CA MET A 1 11.93 3.41 -7.44
C MET A 1 10.84 3.26 -8.49
N SER A 2 9.91 4.18 -8.54
CA SER A 2 8.81 4.23 -9.52
C SER A 2 8.63 5.64 -10.06
N GLU A 3 7.96 5.75 -11.19
CA GLU A 3 7.43 6.99 -11.74
C GLU A 3 5.92 6.93 -11.64
N ALA A 4 5.29 7.99 -11.16
CA ALA A 4 3.88 7.98 -10.80
C ALA A 4 3.15 9.24 -11.25
N ILE A 5 1.88 9.05 -11.60
CA ILE A 5 0.90 10.11 -11.84
C ILE A 5 -0.25 9.90 -10.85
N TYR A 6 -0.59 10.97 -10.13
CA TYR A 6 -1.68 10.97 -9.15
C TYR A 6 -2.90 11.69 -9.73
N LEU A 7 -4.05 11.09 -9.58
CA LEU A 7 -5.33 11.67 -10.01
C LEU A 7 -6.46 11.25 -9.06
N PRO A 8 -7.49 12.09 -8.87
CA PRO A 8 -8.68 11.66 -8.15
C PRO A 8 -9.63 10.91 -9.10
N ASP A 9 -10.39 9.96 -8.56
CA ASP A 9 -11.57 9.44 -9.21
C ASP A 9 -12.76 10.43 -9.09
N PRO A 10 -13.93 10.17 -9.74
CA PRO A 10 -15.09 11.04 -9.63
C PRO A 10 -15.63 11.24 -8.20
N ASP A 11 -15.35 10.31 -7.29
CA ASP A 11 -15.74 10.37 -5.88
C ASP A 11 -14.66 11.01 -4.99
N GLY A 12 -13.53 11.41 -5.57
CA GLY A 12 -12.41 12.05 -4.88
C GLY A 12 -11.43 11.07 -4.23
N ASN A 13 -11.53 9.76 -4.51
CA ASN A 13 -10.53 8.81 -4.05
C ASN A 13 -9.23 8.99 -4.85
N GLY A 14 -8.09 8.94 -4.16
CA GLY A 14 -6.77 9.02 -4.81
C GLY A 14 -6.44 7.76 -5.59
N ILE A 15 -6.01 7.94 -6.83
CA ILE A 15 -5.46 6.88 -7.69
C ILE A 15 -4.02 7.25 -8.02
N GLU A 16 -3.12 6.29 -7.91
CA GLU A 16 -1.74 6.38 -8.37
C GLU A 16 -1.52 5.40 -9.53
N LEU A 17 -1.26 5.94 -10.71
CA LEU A 17 -0.79 5.18 -11.86
C LEU A 17 0.73 5.24 -11.86
N TYR A 18 1.40 4.09 -11.72
CA TYR A 18 2.84 4.06 -11.63
C TYR A 18 3.48 2.91 -12.41
N ALA A 19 4.76 3.11 -12.73
CA ALA A 19 5.62 2.09 -13.31
C ALA A 19 6.88 1.96 -12.44
N ASP A 20 7.19 0.73 -12.04
CA ASP A 20 8.41 0.45 -11.31
C ASP A 20 9.64 0.58 -12.19
N ARG A 21 10.69 1.14 -11.62
CA ARG A 21 12.02 1.09 -12.19
C ARG A 21 12.70 -0.22 -11.80
N PRO A 22 13.56 -0.79 -12.69
CA PRO A 22 14.38 -1.94 -12.34
C PRO A 22 15.11 -1.75 -11.01
N ARG A 23 15.22 -2.81 -10.22
CA ARG A 23 15.80 -2.76 -8.86
C ARG A 23 17.20 -2.16 -8.83
N GLU A 24 17.99 -2.37 -9.88
CA GLU A 24 19.35 -1.87 -10.04
C GLU A 24 19.41 -0.35 -10.17
N GLN A 25 18.30 0.28 -10.51
CA GLN A 25 18.16 1.74 -10.64
C GLN A 25 17.63 2.39 -9.36
N TRP A 26 17.30 1.59 -8.33
CA TRP A 26 16.83 2.16 -7.08
C TRP A 26 17.97 2.89 -6.37
N PRO A 27 17.68 4.04 -5.75
CA PRO A 27 18.71 4.81 -5.08
C PRO A 27 19.28 4.05 -3.88
N PRO A 28 20.56 4.29 -3.56
CA PRO A 28 21.21 3.66 -2.41
C PRO A 28 20.52 4.07 -1.12
N VAL A 29 20.44 3.13 -0.19
CA VAL A 29 19.79 3.31 1.11
C VAL A 29 20.77 3.91 2.12
N GLN A 30 20.27 4.77 3.00
CA GLN A 30 21.01 5.34 4.10
C GLN A 30 20.22 5.18 5.41
N GLY A 31 20.90 5.19 6.55
CA GLY A 31 20.25 5.34 7.86
C GLY A 31 19.44 4.15 8.37
N GLY A 32 19.67 2.93 7.86
CA GLY A 32 18.97 1.72 8.34
C GLY A 32 17.60 1.46 7.72
N GLU A 33 17.16 2.30 6.80
CA GLU A 33 16.00 2.03 5.95
C GLU A 33 16.30 0.88 4.97
N ARG A 34 15.26 0.22 4.46
CA ARG A 34 15.41 -0.84 3.45
C ARG A 34 15.29 -0.32 2.03
N VAL A 35 14.60 0.81 1.85
CA VAL A 35 14.46 1.53 0.58
C VAL A 35 14.55 3.04 0.83
N ALA A 36 15.14 3.77 -0.10
CA ALA A 36 15.24 5.23 -0.03
C ALA A 36 13.99 5.86 -0.64
N MET A 37 13.00 6.20 0.20
CA MET A 37 11.76 6.88 -0.23
C MET A 37 11.98 8.38 -0.33
N PHE A 38 11.69 8.95 -1.51
CA PHE A 38 11.64 10.38 -1.73
C PHE A 38 10.74 10.71 -2.93
N THR A 39 10.27 11.94 -2.98
CA THR A 39 9.49 12.45 -4.12
C THR A 39 10.32 13.45 -4.90
N ARG A 40 10.33 13.31 -6.22
CA ARG A 40 10.91 14.27 -7.18
C ARG A 40 9.89 14.59 -8.26
N ALA A 41 10.08 15.71 -8.95
CA ALA A 41 9.28 16.01 -10.13
C ALA A 41 9.44 14.89 -11.18
N LEU A 42 8.32 14.47 -11.76
CA LEU A 42 8.30 13.51 -12.85
C LEU A 42 8.91 14.15 -14.10
N ASP A 43 9.76 13.41 -14.81
CA ASP A 43 10.23 13.80 -16.14
C ASP A 43 9.10 13.57 -17.17
N LEU A 44 8.15 14.50 -17.18
CA LEU A 44 6.99 14.42 -18.06
C LEU A 44 7.39 14.45 -19.55
N GLN A 45 8.45 15.17 -19.91
CA GLN A 45 8.92 15.23 -21.30
C GLN A 45 9.51 13.89 -21.74
N GLY A 46 10.33 13.27 -20.91
CA GLY A 46 10.84 11.92 -21.17
C GLY A 46 9.73 10.88 -21.24
N LEU A 47 8.73 10.98 -20.35
CA LEU A 47 7.56 10.08 -20.36
C LEU A 47 6.76 10.22 -21.66
N LEU A 48 6.47 11.45 -22.09
CA LEU A 48 5.75 11.72 -23.34
C LEU A 48 6.55 11.27 -24.58
N ALA A 49 7.87 11.43 -24.56
CA ALA A 49 8.74 10.98 -25.64
C ALA A 49 8.82 9.43 -25.73
N ALA A 50 8.65 8.74 -24.62
CA ALA A 50 8.62 7.27 -24.56
C ALA A 50 7.24 6.68 -24.89
N ALA A 51 6.18 7.50 -24.88
CA ALA A 51 4.85 7.04 -25.23
C ALA A 51 4.78 6.71 -26.73
N PRO A 52 4.17 5.60 -27.11
CA PRO A 52 3.87 5.35 -28.53
C PRO A 52 2.97 6.47 -29.05
N GLY A 53 3.24 6.96 -30.24
CA GLY A 53 2.49 8.07 -30.88
C GLY A 53 1.07 7.71 -31.31
N ASP A 54 0.50 6.65 -30.76
CA ASP A 54 -0.81 6.12 -31.09
C ASP A 54 -1.93 6.84 -30.32
N GLU A 55 -3.14 6.75 -30.84
CA GLU A 55 -4.35 7.20 -30.13
C GLU A 55 -4.46 6.50 -28.78
N PRO A 56 -4.84 7.24 -27.71
CA PRO A 56 -5.00 6.64 -26.38
C PRO A 56 -6.00 5.49 -26.41
N SER A 57 -5.61 4.35 -25.83
CA SER A 57 -6.52 3.22 -25.67
C SER A 57 -7.68 3.60 -24.75
N ARG A 58 -8.89 3.11 -25.07
CA ARG A 58 -10.07 3.24 -24.21
C ARG A 58 -10.08 2.23 -23.06
N HIS A 59 -9.16 1.28 -23.09
CA HIS A 59 -9.06 0.21 -22.10
C HIS A 59 -7.69 0.22 -21.47
N ALA A 60 -7.63 -0.11 -20.19
CA ALA A 60 -6.38 -0.35 -19.49
C ALA A 60 -5.62 -1.52 -20.13
N ASP A 61 -4.29 -1.47 -20.07
CA ASP A 61 -3.44 -2.58 -20.51
C ASP A 61 -3.78 -3.86 -19.73
N PRO A 62 -3.86 -5.03 -20.38
CA PRO A 62 -4.10 -6.30 -19.69
C PRO A 62 -3.06 -6.66 -18.61
N GLY A 63 -1.89 -6.03 -18.66
CA GLY A 63 -0.84 -6.19 -17.64
C GLY A 63 -1.02 -5.29 -16.41
N LEU A 64 -1.98 -4.35 -16.40
CA LEU A 64 -2.23 -3.48 -15.24
C LEU A 64 -2.64 -4.30 -14.02
N ARG A 65 -2.03 -4.00 -12.86
CA ARG A 65 -2.26 -4.69 -11.59
C ARG A 65 -2.39 -3.70 -10.44
N MET A 66 -3.04 -4.14 -9.36
CA MET A 66 -2.94 -3.44 -8.07
C MET A 66 -1.55 -3.66 -7.50
N GLY A 67 -0.79 -2.58 -7.35
CA GLY A 67 0.57 -2.62 -6.82
C GLY A 67 0.62 -2.42 -5.32
N HIS A 68 -0.09 -1.42 -4.82
CA HIS A 68 -0.17 -1.12 -3.40
C HIS A 68 -1.51 -0.46 -3.02
N VAL A 69 -1.78 -0.40 -1.73
CA VAL A 69 -2.84 0.41 -1.15
C VAL A 69 -2.22 1.46 -0.23
N HIS A 70 -2.80 2.67 -0.20
CA HIS A 70 -2.33 3.74 0.67
C HIS A 70 -3.46 4.16 1.61
N LEU A 71 -3.22 4.05 2.92
CA LEU A 71 -4.24 4.17 3.96
C LEU A 71 -4.03 5.44 4.78
N HIS A 72 -5.12 6.18 5.02
CA HIS A 72 -5.14 7.20 6.06
C HIS A 72 -5.45 6.54 7.40
N VAL A 73 -4.52 6.65 8.34
CA VAL A 73 -4.65 6.04 9.68
C VAL A 73 -4.56 7.10 10.76
N GLY A 74 -5.20 6.85 11.91
CA GLY A 74 -5.14 7.78 13.03
C GLY A 74 -3.78 7.76 13.74
N HIS A 75 -3.11 6.61 13.79
CA HIS A 75 -1.86 6.44 14.55
C HIS A 75 -0.90 5.49 13.83
N LEU A 76 0.28 5.98 13.44
CA LEU A 76 1.29 5.17 12.75
C LEU A 76 1.82 4.02 13.61
N ASP A 77 2.00 4.22 14.92
CA ASP A 77 2.46 3.15 15.81
C ASP A 77 1.44 2.01 15.92
N ALA A 78 0.15 2.31 15.91
CA ALA A 78 -0.89 1.30 15.91
C ALA A 78 -0.93 0.53 14.58
N ALA A 79 -0.83 1.26 13.45
CA ALA A 79 -0.73 0.66 12.13
C ALA A 79 0.52 -0.24 12.01
N ARG A 80 1.67 0.23 12.51
CA ARG A 80 2.91 -0.56 12.53
C ARG A 80 2.74 -1.86 13.32
N ARG A 81 2.22 -1.79 14.55
CA ARG A 81 1.97 -3.00 15.36
C ARG A 81 1.06 -3.99 14.64
N PHE A 82 0.00 -3.50 14.01
CA PHE A 82 -0.91 -4.36 13.26
C PHE A 82 -0.24 -4.95 12.01
N TYR A 83 0.26 -4.11 11.12
CA TYR A 83 0.74 -4.56 9.81
C TYR A 83 2.13 -5.19 9.84
N ALA A 84 3.05 -4.73 10.70
CA ALA A 84 4.38 -5.33 10.81
C ALA A 84 4.41 -6.49 11.83
N ASP A 85 3.96 -6.26 13.07
CA ASP A 85 4.19 -7.24 14.13
C ASP A 85 3.18 -8.39 14.08
N VAL A 86 1.92 -8.13 13.66
CA VAL A 86 0.87 -9.16 13.56
C VAL A 86 0.76 -9.71 12.14
N VAL A 87 0.53 -8.85 11.14
CA VAL A 87 0.38 -9.30 9.75
C VAL A 87 1.70 -9.84 9.20
N GLY A 88 2.84 -9.23 9.56
CA GLY A 88 4.17 -9.72 9.20
C GLY A 88 4.80 -9.03 7.98
N PHE A 89 4.33 -7.86 7.62
CA PHE A 89 5.03 -7.03 6.64
C PHE A 89 6.35 -6.51 7.21
N GLU A 90 7.34 -6.34 6.35
CA GLU A 90 8.57 -5.65 6.67
C GLU A 90 8.39 -4.13 6.57
N VAL A 91 8.90 -3.39 7.55
CA VAL A 91 8.98 -1.93 7.46
C VAL A 91 10.10 -1.57 6.48
N MET A 92 9.75 -0.96 5.37
CA MET A 92 10.69 -0.54 4.32
C MET A 92 11.24 0.85 4.60
N THR A 93 10.38 1.77 5.00
CA THR A 93 10.74 3.15 5.38
C THR A 93 9.74 3.67 6.40
N SER A 94 10.22 4.43 7.36
CA SER A 94 9.40 5.11 8.37
C SER A 94 9.74 6.61 8.36
N MET A 95 8.72 7.43 8.22
CA MET A 95 8.79 8.89 8.22
C MET A 95 7.93 9.45 9.38
N PRO A 96 8.07 10.71 9.77
CA PRO A 96 7.28 11.28 10.87
C PRO A 96 5.76 11.15 10.70
N SER A 97 5.26 11.17 9.46
CA SER A 97 3.81 11.12 9.16
C SER A 97 3.42 10.00 8.18
N ALA A 98 4.34 9.08 7.85
CA ALA A 98 4.07 7.98 6.94
C ALA A 98 4.91 6.73 7.26
N LEU A 99 4.35 5.57 6.93
CA LEU A 99 4.96 4.26 7.10
C LEU A 99 4.75 3.47 5.81
N PHE A 100 5.82 2.84 5.30
CA PHE A 100 5.78 2.02 4.10
C PHE A 100 6.20 0.60 4.42
N LEU A 101 5.36 -0.35 4.02
CA LEU A 101 5.51 -1.76 4.38
C LEU A 101 5.41 -2.64 3.14
N ALA A 102 6.18 -3.72 3.13
CA ALA A 102 6.18 -4.68 2.03
C ALA A 102 6.46 -6.11 2.50
N ALA A 103 6.28 -7.05 1.60
CA ALA A 103 6.82 -8.40 1.66
C ALA A 103 7.81 -8.61 0.52
N GLY A 104 8.79 -9.50 0.68
CA GLY A 104 9.70 -9.91 -0.39
C GLY A 104 10.62 -8.80 -0.91
N GLY A 105 10.88 -7.75 -0.11
CA GLY A 105 11.79 -6.68 -0.46
C GLY A 105 11.28 -5.70 -1.52
N TYR A 106 10.00 -5.69 -1.83
CA TYR A 106 9.37 -4.69 -2.70
C TYR A 106 9.40 -3.31 -2.01
N HIS A 107 9.27 -2.22 -2.77
CA HIS A 107 9.37 -0.88 -2.15
C HIS A 107 8.22 -0.60 -1.18
N HIS A 108 6.97 -0.96 -1.51
CA HIS A 108 5.85 -1.07 -0.58
C HIS A 108 4.62 -1.69 -1.25
N HIS A 109 3.92 -2.55 -0.51
CA HIS A 109 2.58 -3.02 -0.85
C HIS A 109 1.52 -2.23 -0.09
N LEU A 110 1.93 -1.61 1.01
CA LEU A 110 1.06 -0.82 1.86
C LEU A 110 1.79 0.45 2.32
N GLY A 111 1.18 1.59 2.04
CA GLY A 111 1.50 2.88 2.66
C GLY A 111 0.46 3.21 3.73
N ALA A 112 0.89 3.75 4.86
CA ALA A 112 0.01 4.30 5.88
C ALA A 112 0.48 5.70 6.27
N ASN A 113 -0.44 6.65 6.40
CA ASN A 113 -0.10 8.02 6.78
C ASN A 113 -1.14 8.66 7.70
N THR A 114 -0.74 9.74 8.38
CA THR A 114 -1.60 10.55 9.23
C THR A 114 -1.93 11.91 8.62
N TRP A 115 -1.96 12.02 7.28
CA TRP A 115 -2.15 13.30 6.59
C TRP A 115 -3.56 13.89 6.74
N CYS A 116 -4.55 13.05 7.07
CA CYS A 116 -5.90 13.51 7.45
C CYS A 116 -6.00 13.95 8.91
N GLY A 117 -4.92 13.89 9.67
CA GLY A 117 -4.82 14.26 11.07
C GLY A 117 -4.43 13.09 11.97
N GLU A 118 -3.49 13.34 12.89
CA GLU A 118 -3.15 12.36 13.92
C GLU A 118 -4.33 12.20 14.90
N GLY A 119 -4.61 10.98 15.30
CA GLY A 119 -5.72 10.67 16.20
C GLY A 119 -7.10 10.61 15.52
N VAL A 120 -7.17 10.79 14.21
CA VAL A 120 -8.45 10.67 13.49
C VAL A 120 -9.01 9.24 13.64
N GLY A 121 -10.30 9.17 13.98
CA GLY A 121 -11.00 7.88 14.12
C GLY A 121 -11.36 7.24 12.77
N PRO A 122 -11.97 6.05 12.80
CA PRO A 122 -12.51 5.41 11.61
C PRO A 122 -13.48 6.33 10.85
N ALA A 123 -13.48 6.22 9.53
CA ALA A 123 -14.42 6.97 8.69
C ALA A 123 -15.88 6.64 9.08
N PRO A 124 -16.77 7.63 9.16
CA PRO A 124 -18.19 7.39 9.44
C PRO A 124 -18.81 6.41 8.45
N ALA A 125 -19.81 5.64 8.90
CA ALA A 125 -20.55 4.74 8.02
C ALA A 125 -21.17 5.51 6.85
N GLY A 126 -21.01 4.99 5.64
CA GLY A 126 -21.50 5.62 4.41
C GLY A 126 -20.56 6.65 3.80
N THR A 127 -19.41 6.93 4.40
CA THR A 127 -18.36 7.75 3.77
C THR A 127 -17.84 7.03 2.53
N VAL A 128 -17.65 7.80 1.45
CA VAL A 128 -16.96 7.33 0.25
C VAL A 128 -15.49 7.06 0.56
N GLY A 129 -14.94 5.97 0.04
CA GLY A 129 -13.54 5.60 0.26
C GLY A 129 -13.31 4.08 0.20
N LEU A 130 -12.09 3.69 0.53
CA LEU A 130 -11.71 2.28 0.59
C LEU A 130 -12.44 1.57 1.73
N ARG A 131 -13.30 0.62 1.39
CA ARG A 131 -14.10 -0.14 2.36
C ARG A 131 -13.39 -1.40 2.84
N GLU A 132 -12.68 -2.05 1.95
CA GLU A 132 -12.00 -3.32 2.18
C GLU A 132 -10.94 -3.50 1.10
N TRP A 133 -9.81 -4.10 1.44
CA TRP A 133 -8.84 -4.61 0.49
C TRP A 133 -8.54 -6.07 0.78
N THR A 134 -8.10 -6.81 -0.24
CA THR A 134 -7.88 -8.25 -0.15
C THR A 134 -6.40 -8.57 -0.18
N MET A 135 -5.96 -9.37 0.78
CA MET A 135 -4.63 -9.96 0.82
C MET A 135 -4.73 -11.42 0.38
N VAL A 136 -4.08 -11.74 -0.72
CA VAL A 136 -3.99 -13.11 -1.25
C VAL A 136 -2.65 -13.70 -0.83
N LEU A 137 -2.67 -14.83 -0.15
CA LEU A 137 -1.49 -15.51 0.37
C LEU A 137 -1.54 -17.00 0.03
N ASP A 138 -0.38 -17.59 -0.15
CA ASP A 138 -0.28 -19.04 -0.21
C ASP A 138 -0.82 -19.68 1.09
N PRO A 139 -1.28 -20.95 1.04
CA PRO A 139 -1.94 -21.59 2.18
C PRO A 139 -1.12 -21.59 3.48
N GLU A 140 0.19 -21.83 3.42
CA GLU A 140 1.05 -21.88 4.60
C GLU A 140 1.25 -20.50 5.23
N PRO A 141 1.64 -19.43 4.51
CA PRO A 141 1.64 -18.05 5.04
C PRO A 141 0.29 -17.59 5.60
N LEU A 142 -0.81 -17.96 4.96
CA LEU A 142 -2.15 -17.63 5.43
C LEU A 142 -2.45 -18.29 6.78
N ALA A 143 -2.14 -19.58 6.93
CA ALA A 143 -2.32 -20.29 8.20
C ALA A 143 -1.46 -19.67 9.32
N ALA A 144 -0.22 -19.32 9.03
CA ALA A 144 0.67 -18.63 9.96
C ALA A 144 0.14 -17.25 10.35
N LEU A 145 -0.43 -16.48 9.41
CA LEU A 145 -1.07 -15.19 9.69
C LEU A 145 -2.29 -15.37 10.61
N ARG A 146 -3.18 -16.32 10.32
CA ARG A 146 -4.35 -16.61 11.17
C ARG A 146 -3.96 -16.95 12.60
N ALA A 147 -2.90 -17.76 12.78
CA ALA A 147 -2.38 -18.08 14.11
C ALA A 147 -1.90 -16.82 14.87
N ARG A 148 -1.22 -15.89 14.19
CA ARG A 148 -0.80 -14.60 14.79
C ARG A 148 -1.99 -13.71 15.15
N LEU A 149 -3.01 -13.63 14.29
CA LEU A 149 -4.25 -12.87 14.55
C LEU A 149 -4.98 -13.41 15.79
N THR A 150 -5.13 -14.72 15.88
CA THR A 150 -5.72 -15.39 17.05
C THR A 150 -4.91 -15.10 18.32
N ALA A 151 -3.57 -15.23 18.26
CA ALA A 151 -2.71 -14.92 19.40
C ALA A 151 -2.79 -13.44 19.82
N ALA A 152 -2.99 -12.53 18.88
CA ALA A 152 -3.21 -11.11 19.12
C ALA A 152 -4.66 -10.77 19.54
N ARG A 153 -5.57 -11.76 19.64
CA ARG A 153 -7.00 -11.61 19.95
C ARG A 153 -7.78 -10.73 18.96
N LEU A 154 -7.37 -10.78 17.71
CA LEU A 154 -8.01 -10.05 16.59
C LEU A 154 -9.01 -10.92 15.81
N GLY A 155 -9.27 -12.15 16.29
CA GLY A 155 -10.16 -13.12 15.64
C GLY A 155 -9.42 -14.04 14.65
N ASP A 156 -10.19 -14.93 14.05
CA ASP A 156 -9.76 -15.89 13.03
C ASP A 156 -10.64 -15.83 11.77
N ASP A 157 -11.44 -14.79 11.68
CA ASP A 157 -12.33 -14.53 10.55
C ASP A 157 -11.53 -14.26 9.24
N ASP A 158 -12.20 -14.46 8.10
CA ASP A 158 -11.65 -14.10 6.80
C ASP A 158 -11.51 -12.59 6.58
N VAL A 159 -12.08 -11.78 7.44
CA VAL A 159 -12.00 -10.33 7.40
C VAL A 159 -11.65 -9.80 8.79
N VAL A 160 -10.53 -9.10 8.85
CA VAL A 160 -10.09 -8.41 10.08
C VAL A 160 -10.08 -6.91 9.85
N ALA A 161 -10.30 -6.12 10.90
CA ALA A 161 -10.17 -4.67 10.84
C ALA A 161 -8.82 -4.24 11.43
N ASP A 162 -8.17 -3.29 10.77
CA ASP A 162 -7.01 -2.63 11.33
C ASP A 162 -7.42 -1.65 12.46
N PRO A 163 -6.46 -1.07 13.20
CA PRO A 163 -6.76 -0.11 14.28
C PRO A 163 -7.50 1.16 13.84
N SER A 164 -7.53 1.46 12.55
CA SER A 164 -8.26 2.59 11.95
C SER A 164 -9.63 2.18 11.39
N GLY A 165 -10.02 0.91 11.56
CA GLY A 165 -11.30 0.38 11.08
C GLY A 165 -11.32 -0.04 9.61
N ILE A 166 -10.17 -0.04 8.93
CA ILE A 166 -10.06 -0.47 7.54
C ILE A 166 -10.04 -2.00 7.48
N ARG A 167 -10.89 -2.57 6.64
CA ARG A 167 -11.05 -4.01 6.55
C ARG A 167 -10.03 -4.65 5.63
N VAL A 168 -9.48 -5.76 6.07
CA VAL A 168 -8.55 -6.61 5.30
C VAL A 168 -9.17 -7.98 5.16
N ARG A 169 -9.46 -8.38 3.93
CA ARG A 169 -9.93 -9.73 3.60
C ARG A 169 -8.74 -10.64 3.32
N LEU A 170 -8.75 -11.82 3.93
CA LEU A 170 -7.69 -12.83 3.82
C LEU A 170 -8.18 -13.95 2.90
N VAL A 171 -7.44 -14.22 1.83
CA VAL A 171 -7.80 -15.22 0.81
C VAL A 171 -6.61 -16.11 0.53
N ALA A 172 -6.84 -17.42 0.42
CA ALA A 172 -5.84 -18.34 -0.07
C ALA A 172 -5.63 -18.16 -1.59
N ALA A 173 -4.40 -18.20 -2.02
CA ALA A 173 -4.08 -18.34 -3.45
C ALA A 173 -4.65 -19.66 -3.96
N GLY A 174 -5.28 -19.63 -5.14
CA GLY A 174 -5.86 -20.80 -5.81
C GLY A 174 -4.83 -21.59 -6.59
#